data_4a34b7d0a40909e64705c19dfb1ce012
#
_entry.id   4a34b7d0a40909e64705c19dfb1ce012
#
_cell.length_a   1.000
_cell.length_b   1.000
_cell.length_c   1.000
_cell.angle_alpha   90.00
_cell.angle_beta   90.00
_cell.angle_gamma   90.00
#
_symmetry.space_group_name_H-M   'P 1'
#
loop_
_entity.id
_entity.type
_entity.pdbx_description
1 polymer ?
#
loop_
_entity_poly.entity_id
_entity_poly.type
_entity_poly.pdbx_seq_one_letter_code
_entity_poly.pdbx_strand_id
1 'polypeptide(L)'
;YMDDSDPSNIDRIGHRRWCLNPTMGATGFGASGRWTAMWAIDSSGPSPKGLEAVFYPARGFVPVDLFGPRHAWSIQFLSGAAPRDVSAFNVVVHRLDEHFQATGEPLALDWKNLGGGDFGGAACLVFRPVGVKVAVGERYRVQVHETNMKSARFDYVVEFCAPSATPPRGG
;
A
#
# COMPACT_ATOMS: atom_id res chain seq x y z
N TYR A 1 -10.22 3.73 -8.05
CA TYR A 1 -9.97 2.41 -7.47
C TYR A 1 -8.81 2.38 -6.46
N MET A 2 -7.69 3.10 -6.71
CA MET A 2 -6.52 3.07 -5.82
C MET A 2 -6.68 3.88 -4.53
N ASP A 3 -7.52 4.90 -4.53
CA ASP A 3 -7.76 5.75 -3.35
C ASP A 3 -8.42 4.95 -2.22
N ASP A 4 -9.59 4.38 -2.46
CA ASP A 4 -10.35 3.57 -1.48
C ASP A 4 -10.51 4.21 -0.08
N SER A 5 -10.43 5.55 0.01
CA SER A 5 -10.57 6.30 1.27
C SER A 5 -12.02 6.57 1.67
N ASP A 6 -12.99 6.11 0.89
CA ASP A 6 -14.41 6.20 1.24
C ASP A 6 -14.70 5.41 2.53
N PRO A 7 -15.46 5.98 3.49
CA PRO A 7 -15.77 5.33 4.76
C PRO A 7 -16.40 3.95 4.64
N SER A 8 -17.11 3.67 3.54
CA SER A 8 -17.72 2.36 3.29
C SER A 8 -16.72 1.29 2.83
N ASN A 9 -15.53 1.67 2.42
CA ASN A 9 -14.54 0.77 1.82
C ASN A 9 -13.15 0.80 2.47
N ILE A 10 -12.83 1.84 3.25
CA ILE A 10 -11.51 1.99 3.88
C ILE A 10 -11.13 0.81 4.78
N ASP A 11 -12.09 0.15 5.41
CA ASP A 11 -11.86 -1.00 6.30
C ASP A 11 -11.25 -2.20 5.58
N ARG A 12 -11.48 -2.33 4.29
CA ARG A 12 -11.04 -3.46 3.47
C ARG A 12 -10.23 -3.06 2.26
N ILE A 13 -10.34 -1.79 1.81
CA ILE A 13 -9.71 -1.26 0.59
C ILE A 13 -9.81 -2.22 -0.61
N GLY A 14 -11.02 -2.76 -0.84
CA GLY A 14 -11.25 -3.88 -1.74
C GLY A 14 -10.88 -3.60 -3.18
N HIS A 15 -11.18 -2.41 -3.72
CA HIS A 15 -10.82 -2.05 -5.10
C HIS A 15 -9.31 -2.00 -5.29
N ARG A 16 -8.58 -1.36 -4.35
CA ARG A 16 -7.11 -1.31 -4.40
C ARG A 16 -6.49 -2.70 -4.36
N ARG A 17 -6.98 -3.57 -3.48
CA ARG A 17 -6.46 -4.93 -3.35
C ARG A 17 -6.63 -5.73 -4.63
N TRP A 18 -7.75 -5.56 -5.33
CA TRP A 18 -7.94 -6.15 -6.64
C TRP A 18 -7.00 -5.54 -7.68
N CYS A 19 -6.83 -4.21 -7.72
CA CYS A 19 -5.88 -3.56 -8.63
C CYS A 19 -4.44 -4.05 -8.43
N LEU A 20 -4.07 -4.36 -7.19
CA LEU A 20 -2.73 -4.80 -6.81
C LEU A 20 -2.61 -6.33 -6.67
N ASN A 21 -3.61 -7.09 -7.11
CA ASN A 21 -3.54 -8.55 -7.06
C ASN A 21 -2.40 -9.07 -7.94
N PRO A 22 -1.35 -9.68 -7.35
CA PRO A 22 -0.15 -10.08 -8.10
C PRO A 22 -0.37 -11.29 -9.00
N THR A 23 -1.51 -11.97 -8.90
CA THR A 23 -1.89 -13.07 -9.80
C THR A 23 -2.79 -12.62 -10.94
N MET A 24 -3.12 -11.32 -11.02
CA MET A 24 -3.90 -10.79 -12.12
C MET A 24 -3.05 -10.79 -13.41
N GLY A 25 -3.48 -11.55 -14.40
CA GLY A 25 -2.86 -11.63 -15.74
C GLY A 25 -3.49 -10.67 -16.73
N ALA A 26 -4.78 -10.35 -16.55
CA ALA A 26 -5.50 -9.47 -17.43
C ALA A 26 -6.51 -8.62 -16.65
N THR A 27 -6.68 -7.36 -17.06
CA THR A 27 -7.71 -6.47 -16.57
C THR A 27 -8.26 -5.61 -17.71
N GLY A 28 -9.43 -5.02 -17.49
CA GLY A 28 -10.04 -4.07 -18.40
C GLY A 28 -10.81 -3.01 -17.63
N PHE A 29 -10.88 -1.83 -18.19
CA PHE A 29 -11.63 -0.72 -17.64
C PHE A 29 -12.69 -0.25 -18.61
N GLY A 30 -13.86 0.12 -18.10
CA GLY A 30 -14.94 0.71 -18.85
C GLY A 30 -15.48 1.93 -18.15
N ALA A 31 -16.01 2.89 -18.90
CA ALA A 31 -16.70 4.05 -18.37
C ALA A 31 -17.91 4.39 -19.23
N SER A 32 -19.02 4.79 -18.57
CA SER A 32 -20.22 5.30 -19.23
C SER A 32 -20.84 6.37 -18.36
N GLY A 33 -20.86 7.61 -18.82
CA GLY A 33 -21.30 8.75 -18.03
C GLY A 33 -20.46 8.86 -16.73
N ARG A 34 -21.12 8.78 -15.56
CA ARG A 34 -20.46 8.84 -14.24
C ARG A 34 -20.06 7.46 -13.70
N TRP A 35 -20.37 6.40 -14.41
CA TRP A 35 -20.11 5.04 -13.98
C TRP A 35 -18.78 4.53 -14.53
N THR A 36 -18.05 3.82 -13.70
CA THR A 36 -16.81 3.12 -14.09
C THR A 36 -16.88 1.68 -13.64
N ALA A 37 -16.27 0.80 -14.42
CA ALA A 37 -16.15 -0.61 -14.12
C ALA A 37 -14.71 -1.07 -14.34
N MET A 38 -14.30 -2.07 -13.58
CA MET A 38 -13.03 -2.74 -13.73
C MET A 38 -13.28 -4.26 -13.76
N TRP A 39 -12.66 -4.95 -14.69
CA TRP A 39 -12.56 -6.41 -14.62
C TRP A 39 -11.49 -6.75 -13.57
N ALA A 40 -11.94 -7.14 -12.36
CA ALA A 40 -11.08 -7.24 -11.19
C ALA A 40 -10.74 -8.69 -10.80
N ILE A 41 -11.68 -9.62 -11.04
CA ILE A 41 -11.53 -11.01 -10.59
C ILE A 41 -10.83 -11.82 -11.67
N ASP A 42 -9.51 -11.73 -11.68
CA ASP A 42 -8.66 -12.50 -12.57
C ASP A 42 -7.46 -13.06 -11.80
N SER A 43 -7.14 -14.31 -12.03
CA SER A 43 -5.99 -15.01 -11.44
C SER A 43 -5.27 -15.86 -12.49
N SER A 44 -5.35 -15.43 -13.76
CA SER A 44 -4.70 -16.11 -14.89
C SER A 44 -3.20 -15.87 -14.96
N GLY A 45 -2.69 -14.89 -14.22
CA GLY A 45 -1.26 -14.63 -14.11
C GLY A 45 -0.53 -15.64 -13.24
N PRO A 46 0.79 -15.75 -13.39
CA PRO A 46 1.59 -16.66 -12.59
C PRO A 46 1.61 -16.22 -11.12
N SER A 47 1.53 -17.16 -10.20
CA SER A 47 1.76 -16.87 -8.78
C SER A 47 3.18 -16.35 -8.57
N PRO A 48 3.35 -15.16 -7.95
CA PRO A 48 4.67 -14.59 -7.72
C PRO A 48 5.47 -15.45 -6.74
N LYS A 49 6.68 -15.84 -7.14
CA LYS A 49 7.59 -16.59 -6.27
C LYS A 49 8.33 -15.64 -5.34
N GLY A 50 8.36 -15.96 -4.05
CA GLY A 50 9.13 -15.19 -3.06
C GLY A 50 8.53 -13.83 -2.69
N LEU A 51 7.34 -13.49 -3.17
CA LEU A 51 6.63 -12.29 -2.76
C LEU A 51 5.79 -12.59 -1.52
N GLU A 52 6.18 -12.01 -0.38
CA GLU A 52 5.49 -12.20 0.89
C GLU A 52 4.27 -11.29 1.03
N ALA A 53 4.39 -10.04 0.55
CA ALA A 53 3.35 -9.03 0.67
C ALA A 53 3.40 -8.00 -0.47
N VAL A 54 2.26 -7.35 -0.72
CA VAL A 54 2.14 -6.18 -1.60
C VAL A 54 1.96 -4.94 -0.75
N PHE A 55 2.73 -3.89 -1.07
CA PHE A 55 2.79 -2.65 -0.31
C PHE A 55 2.16 -1.49 -1.10
N TYR A 56 1.40 -0.66 -0.41
CA TYR A 56 0.94 0.62 -0.96
C TYR A 56 1.01 1.70 0.13
N PRO A 57 1.83 2.75 -0.06
CA PRO A 57 2.72 2.95 -1.19
C PRO A 57 3.78 1.86 -1.31
N ALA A 58 4.30 1.65 -2.53
CA ALA A 58 5.33 0.66 -2.79
C ALA A 58 6.63 0.98 -2.03
N ARG A 59 7.45 -0.02 -1.80
CA ARG A 59 8.80 0.16 -1.27
C ARG A 59 9.66 0.90 -2.30
N GLY A 60 10.50 1.85 -1.85
CA GLY A 60 11.35 2.65 -2.70
C GLY A 60 10.61 3.84 -3.31
N PHE A 61 10.74 4.06 -4.61
CA PHE A 61 10.26 5.25 -5.27
C PHE A 61 8.77 5.17 -5.64
N VAL A 62 8.01 6.21 -5.29
CA VAL A 62 6.58 6.33 -5.58
C VAL A 62 6.32 7.67 -6.24
N PRO A 63 5.87 7.70 -7.51
CA PRO A 63 5.51 8.95 -8.17
C PRO A 63 4.40 9.68 -7.41
N VAL A 64 4.57 11.00 -7.21
CA VAL A 64 3.60 11.83 -6.47
C VAL A 64 2.20 11.79 -7.07
N ASP A 65 2.07 11.60 -8.38
CA ASP A 65 0.79 11.55 -9.09
C ASP A 65 -0.02 10.28 -8.80
N LEU A 66 0.64 9.25 -8.28
CA LEU A 66 -0.01 7.96 -7.99
C LEU A 66 -0.47 7.83 -6.54
N PHE A 67 -0.21 8.85 -5.71
CA PHE A 67 -0.52 8.79 -4.29
C PHE A 67 -1.13 10.09 -3.78
N GLY A 68 -2.24 10.00 -3.06
CA GLY A 68 -2.89 11.14 -2.42
C GLY A 68 -2.60 11.24 -0.92
N PRO A 69 -2.58 12.44 -0.34
CA PRO A 69 -2.23 12.65 1.08
C PRO A 69 -3.22 12.02 2.06
N ARG A 70 -4.42 11.65 1.59
CA ARG A 70 -5.46 10.99 2.40
C ARG A 70 -5.54 9.48 2.17
N HIS A 71 -4.74 8.95 1.23
CA HIS A 71 -4.72 7.50 1.00
C HIS A 71 -4.24 6.77 2.26
N ALA A 72 -4.99 5.80 2.71
CA ALA A 72 -4.49 4.86 3.70
C ALA A 72 -3.35 4.04 3.09
N TRP A 73 -2.34 3.75 3.89
CA TRP A 73 -1.25 2.84 3.53
C TRP A 73 -1.69 1.41 3.77
N SER A 74 -1.13 0.47 3.04
CA SER A 74 -1.54 -0.93 3.18
C SER A 74 -0.42 -1.91 2.91
N ILE A 75 -0.49 -3.06 3.59
CA ILE A 75 0.37 -4.21 3.39
C ILE A 75 -0.55 -5.43 3.24
N GLN A 76 -0.69 -5.92 2.02
CA GLN A 76 -1.48 -7.11 1.73
C GLN A 76 -0.60 -8.35 1.83
N PHE A 77 -0.91 -9.22 2.77
CA PHE A 77 -0.23 -10.50 2.95
C PHE A 77 -0.69 -11.49 1.87
N LEU A 78 0.25 -12.13 1.20
CA LEU A 78 -0.04 -13.09 0.13
C LEU A 78 -0.04 -14.53 0.61
N SER A 79 0.73 -14.82 1.66
CA SER A 79 0.89 -16.16 2.21
C SER A 79 1.16 -16.11 3.71
N GLY A 80 1.01 -17.25 4.35
CA GLY A 80 1.27 -17.42 5.78
C GLY A 80 0.04 -17.17 6.66
N ALA A 81 0.18 -17.49 7.94
CA ALA A 81 -0.82 -17.18 8.95
C ALA A 81 -0.73 -15.68 9.26
N ALA A 82 -1.50 -14.86 8.54
CA ALA A 82 -1.68 -13.48 8.96
C ALA A 82 -2.37 -13.48 10.34
N PRO A 83 -1.91 -12.66 11.30
CA PRO A 83 -2.66 -12.45 12.52
C PRO A 83 -4.10 -12.06 12.22
N ARG A 84 -5.02 -12.53 13.06
CA ARG A 84 -6.46 -12.25 12.87
C ARG A 84 -6.91 -10.98 13.57
N ASP A 85 -6.01 -10.36 14.33
CA ASP A 85 -6.29 -9.17 15.12
C ASP A 85 -5.27 -8.06 14.79
N VAL A 86 -5.79 -6.87 14.52
CA VAL A 86 -5.00 -5.68 14.26
C VAL A 86 -4.12 -5.26 15.45
N SER A 87 -4.49 -5.61 16.67
CA SER A 87 -3.70 -5.36 17.88
C SER A 87 -2.36 -6.11 17.90
N ALA A 88 -2.25 -7.20 17.12
CA ALA A 88 -0.99 -7.91 16.97
C ALA A 88 0.07 -7.12 16.20
N PHE A 89 -0.28 -6.00 15.57
CA PHE A 89 0.64 -5.17 14.81
C PHE A 89 0.91 -3.84 15.47
N ASN A 90 2.18 -3.53 15.69
CA ASN A 90 2.66 -2.17 15.96
C ASN A 90 3.28 -1.60 14.69
N VAL A 91 2.70 -0.50 14.19
CA VAL A 91 3.15 0.21 12.99
C VAL A 91 3.77 1.53 13.40
N VAL A 92 5.01 1.75 13.00
CA VAL A 92 5.76 2.97 13.26
C VAL A 92 6.15 3.59 11.92
N VAL A 93 5.83 4.87 11.73
CA VAL A 93 6.18 5.62 10.52
C VAL A 93 6.98 6.85 10.92
N HIS A 94 8.22 6.93 10.46
CA HIS A 94 9.07 8.10 10.64
C HIS A 94 9.23 8.86 9.33
N ARG A 95 9.17 10.18 9.39
CA ARG A 95 9.69 11.02 8.32
C ARG A 95 11.21 11.01 8.35
N LEU A 96 11.84 10.97 7.17
CA LEU A 96 13.29 10.95 7.04
C LEU A 96 13.79 12.24 6.36
N ASP A 97 15.03 12.62 6.68
CA ASP A 97 15.79 13.66 6.00
C ASP A 97 16.46 13.15 4.70
N GLU A 98 17.26 13.99 4.10
CA GLU A 98 18.03 13.66 2.89
C GLU A 98 19.11 12.58 3.10
N HIS A 99 19.51 12.35 4.35
CA HIS A 99 20.48 11.33 4.76
C HIS A 99 19.81 10.05 5.29
N PHE A 100 18.46 9.92 5.09
CA PHE A 100 17.65 8.81 5.57
C PHE A 100 17.63 8.66 7.10
N GLN A 101 17.90 9.74 7.85
CA GLN A 101 17.76 9.78 9.29
C GLN A 101 16.36 10.22 9.70
N ALA A 102 15.82 9.61 10.75
CA ALA A 102 14.51 9.98 11.27
C ALA A 102 14.51 11.42 11.80
N THR A 103 13.48 12.20 11.43
CA THR A 103 13.27 13.57 11.89
C THR A 103 12.07 13.63 12.82
N GLY A 104 12.32 13.98 14.09
CA GLY A 104 11.26 14.09 15.09
C GLY A 104 10.65 12.76 15.53
N GLU A 105 9.49 12.86 16.18
CA GLU A 105 8.73 11.71 16.67
C GLU A 105 8.04 10.96 15.51
N PRO A 106 7.68 9.68 15.74
CA PRO A 106 6.88 8.92 14.78
C PRO A 106 5.57 9.63 14.48
N LEU A 107 5.11 9.52 13.24
CA LEU A 107 3.80 10.04 12.85
C LEU A 107 2.69 9.29 13.58
N ALA A 108 1.73 10.02 14.14
CA ALA A 108 0.53 9.42 14.70
C ALA A 108 -0.27 8.69 13.60
N LEU A 109 -0.93 7.61 13.98
CA LEU A 109 -1.91 6.95 13.11
C LEU A 109 -3.31 7.37 13.58
N ASP A 110 -4.13 7.94 12.70
CA ASP A 110 -5.53 8.25 13.01
C ASP A 110 -6.45 7.05 12.78
N TRP A 111 -5.96 6.05 12.07
CA TRP A 111 -6.71 4.85 11.79
C TRP A 111 -5.79 3.65 11.48
N LYS A 112 -6.19 2.46 11.94
CA LYS A 112 -5.52 1.19 11.67
C LYS A 112 -6.54 0.05 11.71
N ASN A 113 -6.51 -0.83 10.71
CA ASN A 113 -7.39 -2.00 10.63
C ASN A 113 -6.70 -3.19 9.97
N LEU A 114 -7.28 -4.37 10.15
CA LEU A 114 -6.87 -5.59 9.47
C LEU A 114 -8.05 -6.12 8.65
N GLY A 115 -8.05 -5.85 7.37
CA GLY A 115 -9.04 -6.37 6.42
C GLY A 115 -8.87 -7.87 6.21
N GLY A 116 -9.99 -8.60 6.18
CA GLY A 116 -10.02 -10.05 5.95
C GLY A 116 -9.61 -10.46 4.54
N GLY A 117 -9.64 -11.78 4.25
CA GLY A 117 -9.28 -12.39 2.97
C GLY A 117 -10.18 -12.02 1.79
N ASP A 118 -10.04 -12.76 0.71
CA ASP A 118 -10.87 -12.77 -0.52
C ASP A 118 -10.64 -11.66 -1.58
N PHE A 119 -9.70 -10.76 -1.37
CA PHE A 119 -9.32 -9.75 -2.38
C PHE A 119 -7.93 -10.03 -2.96
N GLY A 120 -7.68 -11.26 -3.40
CA GLY A 120 -6.39 -11.67 -3.95
C GLY A 120 -5.27 -11.87 -2.91
N GLY A 121 -5.60 -11.99 -1.62
CA GLY A 121 -4.62 -12.22 -0.54
C GLY A 121 -5.26 -12.67 0.76
N ALA A 122 -4.43 -13.13 1.71
CA ALA A 122 -4.90 -13.72 2.97
C ALA A 122 -5.49 -12.69 3.94
N ALA A 123 -4.87 -11.53 4.07
CA ALA A 123 -5.31 -10.40 4.89
C ALA A 123 -4.61 -9.12 4.43
N CYS A 124 -5.07 -7.97 4.90
CA CYS A 124 -4.46 -6.68 4.59
C CYS A 124 -4.41 -5.78 5.82
N LEU A 125 -3.20 -5.47 6.27
CA LEU A 125 -2.98 -4.44 7.27
C LEU A 125 -3.13 -3.07 6.59
N VAL A 126 -4.07 -2.27 7.07
CA VAL A 126 -4.35 -0.93 6.55
C VAL A 126 -4.12 0.07 7.67
N PHE A 127 -3.43 1.17 7.40
CA PHE A 127 -3.14 2.21 8.39
C PHE A 127 -3.00 3.58 7.71
N ARG A 128 -3.28 4.64 8.44
CA ARG A 128 -3.19 6.00 7.90
C ARG A 128 -2.35 6.89 8.81
N PRO A 129 -1.09 7.21 8.40
CA PRO A 129 -0.27 8.17 9.11
C PRO A 129 -0.79 9.61 8.93
N VAL A 130 -0.80 10.37 10.01
CA VAL A 130 -1.19 11.80 10.00
C VAL A 130 0.00 12.67 9.64
N GLY A 131 -0.20 13.68 8.80
CA GLY A 131 0.83 14.65 8.45
C GLY A 131 1.79 14.21 7.35
N VAL A 132 1.45 13.14 6.62
CA VAL A 132 2.19 12.75 5.41
C VAL A 132 2.14 13.87 4.37
N LYS A 133 3.31 14.28 3.88
CA LYS A 133 3.45 15.18 2.74
C LYS A 133 3.76 14.35 1.50
N VAL A 134 2.95 14.51 0.47
CA VAL A 134 3.16 13.87 -0.83
C VAL A 134 3.81 14.90 -1.75
N ALA A 135 5.11 15.00 -1.67
CA ALA A 135 5.92 15.92 -2.47
C ALA A 135 7.25 15.24 -2.85
N VAL A 136 7.81 15.65 -3.98
CA VAL A 136 9.09 15.11 -4.46
C VAL A 136 10.18 15.29 -3.40
N GLY A 137 10.90 14.22 -3.10
CA GLY A 137 11.96 14.17 -2.10
C GLY A 137 11.51 13.90 -0.66
N GLU A 138 10.20 13.87 -0.38
CA GLU A 138 9.70 13.45 0.92
C GLU A 138 9.91 11.94 1.12
N ARG A 139 10.43 11.56 2.28
CA ARG A 139 10.83 10.18 2.61
C ARG A 139 10.23 9.74 3.92
N TYR A 140 9.86 8.48 3.97
CA TYR A 140 9.29 7.84 5.16
C TYR A 140 9.85 6.44 5.34
N ARG A 141 10.20 6.09 6.58
CA ARG A 141 10.52 4.71 6.97
C ARG A 141 9.31 4.11 7.66
N VAL A 142 8.91 2.94 7.21
CA VAL A 142 7.81 2.17 7.79
C VAL A 142 8.37 0.93 8.46
N GLN A 143 8.06 0.77 9.72
CA GLN A 143 8.40 -0.42 10.48
C GLN A 143 7.12 -1.06 11.01
N VAL A 144 6.96 -2.35 10.74
CA VAL A 144 5.82 -3.13 11.24
C VAL A 144 6.33 -4.27 12.08
N HIS A 145 5.97 -4.25 13.34
CA HIS A 145 6.31 -5.28 14.32
C HIS A 145 5.08 -6.12 14.64
N GLU A 146 5.25 -7.43 14.72
CA GLU A 146 4.26 -8.28 15.35
C GLU A 146 4.59 -8.44 16.84
N THR A 147 3.56 -8.46 17.68
CA THR A 147 3.69 -8.45 19.14
C THR A 147 4.61 -9.55 19.69
N ASN A 148 4.67 -10.70 19.00
CA ASN A 148 5.47 -11.85 19.42
C ASN A 148 6.83 -11.95 18.70
N MET A 149 7.21 -10.97 17.89
CA MET A 149 8.47 -10.95 17.15
C MET A 149 9.46 -9.94 17.74
N LYS A 150 10.73 -10.34 17.87
CA LYS A 150 11.81 -9.45 18.38
C LYS A 150 12.24 -8.42 17.34
N SER A 151 12.12 -8.71 16.06
CA SER A 151 12.48 -7.82 14.97
C SER A 151 11.24 -7.36 14.21
N ALA A 152 11.35 -6.24 13.49
CA ALA A 152 10.30 -5.82 12.58
C ALA A 152 10.08 -6.90 11.52
N ARG A 153 8.83 -7.24 11.26
CA ARG A 153 8.44 -8.11 10.15
C ARG A 153 8.71 -7.44 8.81
N PHE A 154 8.38 -6.13 8.76
CA PHE A 154 8.67 -5.29 7.61
C PHE A 154 9.37 -4.01 8.06
N ASP A 155 10.45 -3.66 7.37
CA ASP A 155 11.19 -2.42 7.52
C ASP A 155 11.56 -1.92 6.12
N TYR A 156 10.99 -0.79 5.70
CA TYR A 156 11.20 -0.28 4.35
C TYR A 156 11.06 1.24 4.29
N VAL A 157 11.61 1.80 3.22
CA VAL A 157 11.53 3.23 2.92
C VAL A 157 10.60 3.45 1.74
N VAL A 158 9.85 4.55 1.82
CA VAL A 158 9.06 5.13 0.74
C VAL A 158 9.68 6.50 0.43
N GLU A 159 10.01 6.77 -0.81
CA GLU A 159 10.45 8.07 -1.29
C GLU A 159 9.51 8.56 -2.39
N PHE A 160 8.88 9.70 -2.18
CA PHE A 160 8.06 10.32 -3.20
C PHE A 160 8.94 11.00 -4.25
N CYS A 161 8.73 10.67 -5.51
CA CYS A 161 9.53 11.15 -6.63
C CYS A 161 8.66 11.85 -7.69
N ALA A 162 9.32 12.61 -8.57
CA ALA A 162 8.67 13.09 -9.77
C ALA A 162 8.27 11.89 -10.66
N PRO A 163 7.13 11.97 -11.37
CA PRO A 163 6.83 10.97 -12.39
C PRO A 163 7.97 10.94 -13.41
N SER A 164 8.43 9.76 -13.81
CA SER A 164 9.46 9.67 -14.83
C SER A 164 8.91 10.27 -16.12
N ALA A 165 9.68 11.14 -16.77
CA ALA A 165 9.33 11.59 -18.10
C ALA A 165 9.12 10.34 -18.99
N THR A 166 7.98 10.25 -19.66
CA THR A 166 7.71 9.16 -20.60
C THR A 166 8.87 9.13 -21.60
N PRO A 167 9.56 8.00 -21.77
CA PRO A 167 10.58 7.93 -22.82
C PRO A 167 9.92 8.30 -24.15
N PRO A 168 10.59 9.04 -25.03
CA PRO A 168 10.04 9.37 -26.33
C PRO A 168 9.62 8.07 -27.00
N ARG A 169 8.36 8.00 -27.45
CA ARG A 169 7.88 6.84 -28.20
C ARG A 169 8.79 6.76 -29.42
N GLY A 170 9.61 5.73 -29.48
CA GLY A 170 10.38 5.41 -30.65
C GLY A 170 9.41 5.28 -31.82
N GLY A 171 9.60 6.10 -32.84
CA GLY A 171 8.89 6.04 -34.10
C GLY A 171 9.21 4.77 -34.89
#